data_d47dd668b318ff19d0c3d68b7c8f0c55
#
_entry.id   d47dd668b318ff19d0c3d68b7c8f0c55
#
_cell.length_a   1.000
_cell.length_b   1.000
_cell.length_c   1.000
_cell.angle_alpha   90.00
_cell.angle_beta   90.00
_cell.angle_gamma   90.00
#
_symmetry.space_group_name_H-M   'P 1'
#
loop_
_entity.id
_entity.type
_entity.pdbx_description
1 polymer ?
#
loop_
_entity_poly.entity_id
_entity_poly.type
_entity_poly.pdbx_seq_one_letter_code
_entity_poly.pdbx_strand_id
1 'polypeptide(L)'
;MMLTVKIGIFSFIIISVKMMFVLFFQEEDKKVSMMKEISDFIEFLRIYSCSMKMSLEETLLNYNFKYENVKSVFNKLLQDLTEENSNKNINNSFEEFLGNEIKSPMEFNIKVSKILDFYGNSMSDVLDNKLSFLRNDINKYIDKYEDEYKERKNLLNKLSLLIGCLIAVVLV
;
A
#
# COMPACT_ATOMS: atom_id res chain seq x y z
N MET A 1 18.87 -22.11 -41.50
CA MET A 1 17.50 -21.67 -41.32
C MET A 1 16.81 -22.20 -40.03
N MET A 2 16.86 -23.50 -39.76
CA MET A 2 16.27 -24.06 -38.52
C MET A 2 16.91 -23.51 -37.21
N LEU A 3 18.25 -23.34 -37.17
CA LEU A 3 18.94 -22.90 -35.96
C LEU A 3 18.60 -21.45 -35.58
N THR A 4 18.47 -20.57 -36.55
CA THR A 4 18.10 -19.14 -36.32
C THR A 4 16.69 -19.00 -35.77
N VAL A 5 15.74 -19.86 -36.24
CA VAL A 5 14.36 -19.87 -35.72
C VAL A 5 14.32 -20.38 -34.27
N LYS A 6 15.08 -21.44 -33.94
CA LYS A 6 15.17 -21.96 -32.57
C LYS A 6 15.76 -20.92 -31.60
N ILE A 7 16.83 -20.21 -31.99
CA ILE A 7 17.39 -19.12 -31.17
C ILE A 7 16.39 -17.97 -30.97
N GLY A 8 15.62 -17.62 -31.99
CA GLY A 8 14.56 -16.62 -31.89
C GLY A 8 13.48 -16.99 -30.90
N ILE A 9 12.97 -18.22 -30.95
CA ILE A 9 11.97 -18.76 -30.02
C ILE A 9 12.52 -18.78 -28.60
N PHE A 10 13.76 -19.26 -28.41
CA PHE A 10 14.44 -19.31 -27.12
C PHE A 10 14.52 -17.91 -26.48
N SER A 11 14.99 -16.92 -27.23
CA SER A 11 15.07 -15.53 -26.76
C SER A 11 13.70 -14.94 -26.42
N PHE A 12 12.69 -15.20 -27.23
CA PHE A 12 11.33 -14.72 -27.01
C PHE A 12 10.73 -15.25 -25.70
N ILE A 13 10.93 -16.54 -25.39
CA ILE A 13 10.45 -17.16 -24.14
C ILE A 13 11.11 -16.50 -22.93
N ILE A 14 12.42 -16.30 -22.95
CA ILE A 14 13.16 -15.65 -21.84
C ILE A 14 12.63 -14.23 -21.59
N ILE A 15 12.46 -13.45 -22.67
CA ILE A 15 11.95 -12.07 -22.58
C ILE A 15 10.53 -12.06 -22.01
N SER A 16 9.65 -12.96 -22.46
CA SER A 16 8.27 -13.05 -22.00
C SER A 16 8.18 -13.38 -20.50
N VAL A 17 8.97 -14.34 -20.03
CA VAL A 17 9.06 -14.69 -18.61
C VAL A 17 9.54 -13.49 -17.81
N LYS A 18 10.60 -12.82 -18.24
CA LYS A 18 11.14 -11.66 -17.55
C LYS A 18 10.11 -10.50 -17.49
N MET A 19 9.37 -10.26 -18.55
CA MET A 19 8.35 -9.21 -18.62
C MET A 19 7.21 -9.47 -17.62
N MET A 20 6.80 -10.74 -17.45
CA MET A 20 5.79 -11.12 -16.45
C MET A 20 6.25 -10.77 -15.01
N PHE A 21 7.52 -11.05 -14.67
CA PHE A 21 8.07 -10.67 -13.36
C PHE A 21 8.15 -9.14 -13.17
N VAL A 22 8.47 -8.38 -14.22
CA VAL A 22 8.50 -6.91 -14.15
C VAL A 22 7.11 -6.35 -13.84
N LEU A 23 6.07 -6.85 -14.48
CA LEU A 23 4.68 -6.43 -14.20
C LEU A 23 4.27 -6.74 -12.76
N PHE A 24 4.62 -7.92 -12.26
CA PHE A 24 4.38 -8.28 -10.86
C PHE A 24 5.06 -7.31 -9.89
N PHE A 25 6.31 -6.94 -10.14
CA PHE A 25 7.04 -5.98 -9.30
C PHE A 25 6.46 -4.57 -9.37
N GLN A 26 5.92 -4.14 -10.51
CA GLN A 26 5.27 -2.83 -10.63
C GLN A 26 4.01 -2.72 -9.74
N GLU A 27 3.24 -3.79 -9.62
CA GLU A 27 2.09 -3.81 -8.71
C GLU A 27 2.52 -3.72 -7.23
N GLU A 28 3.57 -4.45 -6.86
CA GLU A 28 4.11 -4.38 -5.49
C GLU A 28 4.75 -3.01 -5.19
N ASP A 29 5.51 -2.44 -6.12
CA ASP A 29 6.08 -1.08 -5.98
C ASP A 29 4.97 -0.03 -5.81
N LYS A 30 3.86 -0.16 -6.55
CA LYS A 30 2.68 0.70 -6.42
C LYS A 30 2.03 0.55 -5.05
N LYS A 31 1.88 -0.68 -4.54
CA LYS A 31 1.34 -0.97 -3.21
C LYS A 31 2.15 -0.27 -2.11
N VAL A 32 3.47 -0.44 -2.12
CA VAL A 32 4.37 0.23 -1.16
C VAL A 32 4.22 1.75 -1.25
N SER A 33 4.11 2.29 -2.46
CA SER A 33 3.91 3.73 -2.65
C SER A 33 2.58 4.23 -2.10
N MET A 34 1.50 3.46 -2.22
CA MET A 34 0.20 3.79 -1.62
C MET A 34 0.24 3.70 -0.09
N MET A 35 0.94 2.70 0.47
CA MET A 35 1.15 2.60 1.92
C MET A 35 1.92 3.82 2.47
N LYS A 36 2.93 4.30 1.75
CA LYS A 36 3.67 5.53 2.09
C LYS A 36 2.78 6.76 2.03
N GLU A 37 1.93 6.88 1.00
CA GLU A 37 0.99 8.00 0.90
C GLU A 37 -0.01 8.02 2.07
N ILE A 38 -0.46 6.86 2.56
CA ILE A 38 -1.29 6.76 3.77
C ILE A 38 -0.54 7.33 4.97
N SER A 39 0.73 6.99 5.15
CA SER A 39 1.56 7.55 6.23
C SER A 39 1.75 9.06 6.11
N ASP A 40 1.96 9.56 4.89
CA ASP A 40 2.10 10.99 4.61
C ASP A 40 0.79 11.73 4.88
N PHE A 41 -0.36 11.15 4.53
CA PHE A 41 -1.65 11.73 4.87
C PHE A 41 -1.88 11.77 6.39
N ILE A 42 -1.48 10.74 7.15
CA ILE A 42 -1.58 10.74 8.62
C ILE A 42 -0.75 11.89 9.22
N GLU A 43 0.42 12.17 8.67
CA GLU A 43 1.23 13.33 9.10
C GLU A 43 0.56 14.65 8.75
N PHE A 44 0.02 14.75 7.55
CA PHE A 44 -0.74 15.93 7.12
C PHE A 44 -1.94 16.16 8.04
N LEU A 45 -2.69 15.08 8.32
CA LEU A 45 -3.83 15.11 9.24
C LEU A 45 -3.41 15.57 10.64
N ARG A 46 -2.28 15.07 11.17
CA ARG A 46 -1.73 15.49 12.46
C ARG A 46 -1.50 17.00 12.51
N ILE A 47 -0.79 17.53 11.51
CA ILE A 47 -0.45 18.96 11.45
C ILE A 47 -1.71 19.81 11.35
N TYR A 48 -2.62 19.49 10.44
CA TYR A 48 -3.80 20.31 10.19
C TYR A 48 -4.84 20.22 11.30
N SER A 49 -5.08 19.04 11.84
CA SER A 49 -6.05 18.87 12.94
C SER A 49 -5.53 19.41 14.28
N CYS A 50 -4.25 19.21 14.60
CA CYS A 50 -3.73 19.62 15.91
C CYS A 50 -3.29 21.07 15.93
N SER A 51 -2.59 21.55 14.89
CA SER A 51 -2.05 22.93 14.86
C SER A 51 -3.05 23.94 14.29
N MET A 52 -3.81 23.55 13.25
CA MET A 52 -4.76 24.45 12.57
C MET A 52 -6.22 24.24 13.01
N LYS A 53 -6.49 23.21 13.82
CA LYS A 53 -7.83 22.83 14.32
C LYS A 53 -8.84 22.58 13.19
N MET A 54 -8.35 22.10 12.04
CA MET A 54 -9.21 21.73 10.91
C MET A 54 -9.90 20.40 11.17
N SER A 55 -11.11 20.25 10.66
CA SER A 55 -11.84 18.99 10.69
C SER A 55 -11.18 17.95 9.75
N LEU A 56 -11.53 16.66 9.92
CA LEU A 56 -11.08 15.61 9.02
C LEU A 56 -11.53 15.88 7.59
N GLU A 57 -12.78 16.35 7.42
CA GLU A 57 -13.35 16.67 6.11
C GLU A 57 -12.56 17.78 5.41
N GLU A 58 -12.29 18.89 6.10
CA GLU A 58 -11.48 19.98 5.56
C GLU A 58 -10.06 19.51 5.22
N THR A 59 -9.48 18.65 6.07
CA THR A 59 -8.14 18.10 5.84
C THR A 59 -8.11 17.22 4.60
N LEU A 60 -9.13 16.37 4.39
CA LEU A 60 -9.27 15.54 3.19
C LEU A 60 -9.42 16.37 1.91
N LEU A 61 -10.18 17.45 1.96
CA LEU A 61 -10.36 18.35 0.81
C LEU A 61 -9.08 19.10 0.43
N ASN A 62 -8.20 19.37 1.39
CA ASN A 62 -6.97 20.12 1.18
C ASN A 62 -5.76 19.22 0.84
N TYR A 63 -5.85 17.90 1.01
CA TYR A 63 -4.76 16.99 0.66
C TYR A 63 -4.83 16.59 -0.81
N ASN A 64 -3.71 16.71 -1.52
CA ASN A 64 -3.60 16.31 -2.92
C ASN A 64 -3.15 14.85 -3.03
N PHE A 65 -4.12 13.94 -3.07
CA PHE A 65 -3.85 12.51 -3.21
C PHE A 65 -3.25 12.17 -4.56
N LYS A 66 -2.15 11.42 -4.55
CA LYS A 66 -1.50 10.88 -5.73
C LYS A 66 -2.24 9.65 -6.28
N TYR A 67 -2.80 8.84 -5.37
CA TYR A 67 -3.54 7.62 -5.71
C TYR A 67 -5.02 7.75 -5.33
N GLU A 68 -5.90 7.57 -6.32
CA GLU A 68 -7.36 7.65 -6.10
C GLU A 68 -7.85 6.57 -5.12
N ASN A 69 -7.20 5.38 -5.12
CA ASN A 69 -7.48 4.32 -4.15
C ASN A 69 -7.25 4.79 -2.70
N VAL A 70 -6.19 5.55 -2.43
CA VAL A 70 -5.92 6.10 -1.09
C VAL A 70 -6.97 7.13 -0.72
N LYS A 71 -7.35 8.00 -1.65
CA LYS A 71 -8.42 8.98 -1.45
C LYS A 71 -9.75 8.31 -1.14
N SER A 72 -10.11 7.23 -1.85
CA SER A 72 -11.36 6.49 -1.61
C SER A 72 -11.40 5.87 -0.21
N VAL A 73 -10.27 5.37 0.30
CA VAL A 73 -10.14 4.84 1.66
C VAL A 73 -10.48 5.90 2.71
N PHE A 74 -9.93 7.10 2.58
CA PHE A 74 -10.19 8.15 3.56
C PHE A 74 -11.58 8.80 3.40
N ASN A 75 -12.15 8.83 2.20
CA ASN A 75 -13.54 9.21 2.00
C ASN A 75 -14.49 8.20 2.67
N LYS A 76 -14.19 6.91 2.57
CA LYS A 76 -14.94 5.87 3.29
C LYS A 76 -14.82 6.03 4.80
N LEU A 77 -13.62 6.34 5.31
CA LEU A 77 -13.40 6.66 6.72
C LEU A 77 -14.30 7.81 7.19
N LEU A 78 -14.34 8.91 6.41
CA LEU A 78 -15.17 10.06 6.72
C LEU A 78 -16.65 9.68 6.75
N GLN A 79 -17.11 8.93 5.76
CA GLN A 79 -18.49 8.44 5.70
C GLN A 79 -18.83 7.58 6.93
N ASP A 80 -17.97 6.64 7.29
CA ASP A 80 -18.18 5.75 8.45
C ASP A 80 -18.20 6.53 9.79
N LEU A 81 -17.47 7.64 9.88
CA LEU A 81 -17.48 8.52 11.07
C LEU A 81 -18.72 9.43 11.13
N THR A 82 -19.29 9.82 9.98
CA THR A 82 -20.45 10.71 9.91
C THR A 82 -21.79 9.95 10.00
N GLU A 83 -21.83 8.73 9.52
CA GLU A 83 -23.00 7.86 9.67
C GLU A 83 -23.01 7.28 11.09
N GLU A 84 -23.83 7.87 11.99
CA GLU A 84 -24.06 7.44 13.39
C GLU A 84 -24.63 6.01 13.52
N ASN A 85 -24.21 5.06 12.71
CA ASN A 85 -24.61 3.66 12.80
C ASN A 85 -23.82 2.94 13.91
N SER A 86 -24.25 3.18 15.13
CA SER A 86 -23.68 2.75 16.42
C SER A 86 -23.60 1.23 16.67
N ASN A 87 -23.72 0.36 15.67
CA ASN A 87 -23.73 -1.09 15.87
C ASN A 87 -22.89 -1.91 14.88
N LYS A 88 -22.15 -1.30 13.94
CA LYS A 88 -21.19 -2.02 13.12
C LYS A 88 -19.80 -1.88 13.72
N ASN A 89 -19.05 -2.95 13.67
CA ASN A 89 -17.62 -2.97 13.99
C ASN A 89 -16.87 -2.18 12.90
N ILE A 90 -16.92 -0.84 13.00
CA ILE A 90 -16.43 0.13 12.01
C ILE A 90 -14.97 -0.19 11.65
N ASN A 91 -14.16 -0.55 12.66
CA ASN A 91 -12.76 -0.90 12.45
C ASN A 91 -12.61 -2.07 11.46
N ASN A 92 -13.35 -3.15 11.64
CA ASN A 92 -13.25 -4.33 10.76
C ASN A 92 -13.70 -4.02 9.33
N SER A 93 -14.76 -3.23 9.17
CA SER A 93 -15.25 -2.82 7.85
C SER A 93 -14.22 -1.92 7.13
N PHE A 94 -13.59 -1.02 7.87
CA PHE A 94 -12.55 -0.15 7.34
C PHE A 94 -11.28 -0.93 6.97
N GLU A 95 -10.84 -1.89 7.82
CA GLU A 95 -9.69 -2.75 7.55
C GLU A 95 -9.90 -3.59 6.30
N GLU A 96 -11.09 -4.16 6.11
CA GLU A 96 -11.43 -4.94 4.91
C GLU A 96 -11.45 -4.06 3.66
N PHE A 97 -12.06 -2.87 3.74
CA PHE A 97 -12.09 -1.92 2.63
C PHE A 97 -10.68 -1.47 2.23
N LEU A 98 -9.84 -1.12 3.22
CA LEU A 98 -8.44 -0.75 3.01
C LEU A 98 -7.67 -1.90 2.33
N GLY A 99 -7.87 -3.14 2.80
CA GLY A 99 -7.25 -4.33 2.22
C GLY A 99 -7.64 -4.56 0.76
N ASN A 100 -8.89 -4.32 0.41
CA ASN A 100 -9.40 -4.49 -0.95
C ASN A 100 -8.89 -3.40 -1.90
N GLU A 101 -8.86 -2.13 -1.45
CA GLU A 101 -8.43 -1.00 -2.27
C GLU A 101 -6.92 -0.94 -2.50
N ILE A 102 -6.14 -1.20 -1.46
CA ILE A 102 -4.68 -1.06 -1.49
C ILE A 102 -3.98 -2.42 -1.73
N LYS A 103 -4.68 -3.53 -1.52
CA LYS A 103 -4.11 -4.89 -1.47
C LYS A 103 -2.98 -5.02 -0.43
N SER A 104 -3.08 -4.25 0.64
CA SER A 104 -2.09 -4.19 1.71
C SER A 104 -2.22 -5.38 2.67
N PRO A 105 -1.14 -5.76 3.37
CA PRO A 105 -1.19 -6.80 4.38
C PRO A 105 -2.12 -6.45 5.54
N MET A 106 -2.78 -7.46 6.13
CA MET A 106 -3.73 -7.29 7.23
C MET A 106 -3.13 -6.56 8.44
N GLU A 107 -1.85 -6.82 8.75
CA GLU A 107 -1.16 -6.15 9.85
C GLU A 107 -1.05 -4.63 9.63
N PHE A 108 -0.82 -4.20 8.39
CA PHE A 108 -0.83 -2.79 8.01
C PHE A 108 -2.23 -2.19 8.19
N ASN A 109 -3.28 -2.90 7.75
CA ASN A 109 -4.65 -2.44 7.86
C ASN A 109 -5.07 -2.21 9.32
N ILE A 110 -4.74 -3.16 10.21
CA ILE A 110 -4.98 -3.05 11.65
C ILE A 110 -4.24 -1.84 12.26
N LYS A 111 -3.03 -1.54 11.79
CA LYS A 111 -2.32 -0.35 12.26
C LYS A 111 -3.01 0.94 11.83
N VAL A 112 -3.44 1.01 10.57
CA VAL A 112 -4.10 2.21 10.03
C VAL A 112 -5.48 2.41 10.65
N SER A 113 -6.25 1.35 10.93
CA SER A 113 -7.59 1.44 11.52
C SER A 113 -7.61 2.09 12.91
N LYS A 114 -6.50 2.07 13.65
CA LYS A 114 -6.36 2.78 14.93
C LYS A 114 -6.59 4.29 14.85
N ILE A 115 -6.59 4.85 13.65
CA ILE A 115 -6.94 6.26 13.44
C ILE A 115 -8.37 6.56 13.92
N LEU A 116 -9.29 5.59 13.76
CA LEU A 116 -10.69 5.68 14.21
C LEU A 116 -10.79 5.82 15.74
N ASP A 117 -9.94 5.10 16.47
CA ASP A 117 -9.93 5.13 17.94
C ASP A 117 -9.48 6.50 18.48
N PHE A 118 -8.73 7.26 17.68
CA PHE A 118 -8.16 8.53 18.11
C PHE A 118 -9.09 9.70 17.82
N TYR A 119 -9.85 9.64 16.73
CA TYR A 119 -10.63 10.76 16.20
C TYR A 119 -11.91 11.08 17.00
N GLY A 120 -12.44 10.15 17.78
CA GLY A 120 -13.68 10.33 18.55
C GLY A 120 -13.51 10.83 19.98
N ASN A 121 -12.30 10.76 20.59
CA ASN A 121 -12.16 10.79 22.05
C ASN A 121 -10.96 11.57 22.61
N SER A 122 -10.27 12.41 21.83
CA SER A 122 -9.01 12.98 22.30
C SER A 122 -8.95 14.52 22.29
N MET A 123 -8.45 15.12 23.38
CA MET A 123 -7.98 16.52 23.39
C MET A 123 -6.83 16.69 22.40
N SER A 124 -6.67 17.91 21.84
CA SER A 124 -5.72 18.23 20.76
C SER A 124 -4.28 17.71 21.02
N ASP A 125 -3.75 17.92 22.22
CA ASP A 125 -2.37 17.53 22.55
C ASP A 125 -2.19 16.01 22.65
N VAL A 126 -3.23 15.30 23.10
CA VAL A 126 -3.24 13.83 23.16
C VAL A 126 -3.35 13.27 21.76
N LEU A 127 -4.13 13.89 20.88
CA LEU A 127 -4.29 13.50 19.48
C LEU A 127 -2.97 13.63 18.71
N ASP A 128 -2.22 14.74 18.91
CA ASP A 128 -0.92 14.96 18.27
C ASP A 128 0.06 13.83 18.58
N ASN A 129 0.21 13.50 19.87
CA ASN A 129 1.09 12.41 20.30
C ASN A 129 0.66 11.05 19.75
N LYS A 130 -0.65 10.75 19.74
CA LYS A 130 -1.20 9.49 19.21
C LYS A 130 -0.97 9.35 17.71
N LEU A 131 -1.23 10.39 16.93
CA LEU A 131 -1.02 10.38 15.48
C LEU A 131 0.48 10.29 15.13
N SER A 132 1.34 11.00 15.87
CA SER A 132 2.80 10.89 15.72
C SER A 132 3.29 9.46 16.00
N PHE A 133 2.82 8.85 17.09
CA PHE A 133 3.15 7.46 17.41
C PHE A 133 2.65 6.49 16.33
N LEU A 134 1.40 6.65 15.90
CA LEU A 134 0.79 5.83 14.85
C LEU A 134 1.59 5.91 13.54
N ARG A 135 1.93 7.12 13.11
CA ARG A 135 2.76 7.32 11.92
C ARG A 135 4.11 6.62 12.03
N ASN A 136 4.78 6.75 13.17
CA ASN A 136 6.07 6.10 13.40
C ASN A 136 5.95 4.56 13.37
N ASP A 137 4.88 3.99 13.93
CA ASP A 137 4.62 2.54 13.89
C ASP A 137 4.33 2.05 12.47
N ILE A 138 3.55 2.82 11.71
CA ILE A 138 3.26 2.56 10.29
C ILE A 138 4.55 2.63 9.46
N ASN A 139 5.38 3.66 9.64
CA ASN A 139 6.62 3.82 8.88
C ASN A 139 7.59 2.66 9.16
N LYS A 140 7.78 2.26 10.42
CA LYS A 140 8.59 1.09 10.75
C LYS A 140 8.09 -0.19 10.06
N TYR A 141 6.77 -0.34 9.97
CA TYR A 141 6.19 -1.48 9.26
C TYR A 141 6.47 -1.40 7.74
N ILE A 142 6.29 -0.23 7.14
CA ILE A 142 6.55 0.00 5.71
C ILE A 142 8.02 -0.28 5.38
N ASP A 143 8.95 0.25 6.18
CA ASP A 143 10.39 0.05 5.99
C ASP A 143 10.75 -1.44 6.03
N LYS A 144 10.27 -2.17 7.04
CA LYS A 144 10.46 -3.62 7.14
C LYS A 144 9.88 -4.36 5.94
N TYR A 145 8.65 -4.02 5.54
CA TYR A 145 7.98 -4.63 4.39
C TYR A 145 8.75 -4.37 3.09
N GLU A 146 9.22 -3.14 2.89
CA GLU A 146 10.01 -2.73 1.72
C GLU A 146 11.35 -3.48 1.65
N ASP A 147 12.04 -3.66 2.77
CA ASP A 147 13.30 -4.39 2.82
C ASP A 147 13.10 -5.88 2.51
N GLU A 148 12.11 -6.53 3.12
CA GLU A 148 11.74 -7.91 2.80
C GLU A 148 11.31 -8.07 1.34
N TYR A 149 10.62 -7.07 0.78
CA TYR A 149 10.25 -7.05 -0.63
C TYR A 149 11.46 -6.89 -1.54
N LYS A 150 12.40 -5.99 -1.24
CA LYS A 150 13.65 -5.81 -2.01
C LYS A 150 14.48 -7.09 -2.07
N GLU A 151 14.60 -7.80 -0.96
CA GLU A 151 15.29 -9.09 -0.91
C GLU A 151 14.60 -10.12 -1.82
N ARG A 152 13.28 -10.26 -1.72
CA ARG A 152 12.49 -11.15 -2.59
C ARG A 152 12.61 -10.75 -4.07
N LYS A 153 12.56 -9.46 -4.39
CA LYS A 153 12.72 -8.93 -5.75
C LYS A 153 14.07 -9.30 -6.34
N ASN A 154 15.15 -9.18 -5.55
CA ASN A 154 16.50 -9.56 -5.97
C ASN A 154 16.62 -11.07 -6.25
N LEU A 155 16.06 -11.92 -5.38
CA LEU A 155 16.04 -13.36 -5.57
C LEU A 155 15.24 -13.76 -6.82
N LEU A 156 14.02 -13.22 -6.95
CA LEU A 156 13.15 -13.53 -8.08
C LEU A 156 13.71 -13.03 -9.41
N ASN A 157 14.41 -11.89 -9.43
CA ASN A 157 15.11 -11.43 -10.63
C ASN A 157 16.20 -12.39 -11.10
N LYS A 158 16.95 -13.01 -10.18
CA LYS A 158 17.95 -14.02 -10.51
C LYS A 158 17.27 -15.32 -10.98
N LEU A 159 16.20 -15.73 -10.29
CA LEU A 159 15.45 -16.94 -10.63
C LEU A 159 14.70 -16.82 -11.97
N SER A 160 14.19 -15.64 -12.33
CA SER A 160 13.45 -15.40 -13.57
C SER A 160 14.28 -15.78 -14.82
N LEU A 161 15.57 -15.48 -14.79
CA LEU A 161 16.48 -15.84 -15.87
C LEU A 161 16.65 -17.37 -15.95
N LEU A 162 16.86 -18.04 -14.82
CA LEU A 162 17.02 -19.49 -14.75
C LEU A 162 15.75 -20.22 -15.20
N ILE A 163 14.59 -19.76 -14.74
CA ILE A 163 13.28 -20.31 -15.12
C ILE A 163 13.05 -20.11 -16.63
N GLY A 164 13.34 -18.91 -17.15
CA GLY A 164 13.22 -18.62 -18.58
C GLY A 164 14.12 -19.55 -19.43
N CYS A 165 15.36 -19.77 -19.03
CA CYS A 165 16.28 -20.71 -19.69
C CYS A 165 15.76 -22.14 -19.63
N LEU A 166 15.28 -22.60 -18.46
CA LEU A 166 14.79 -23.95 -18.28
C LEU A 166 13.55 -24.23 -19.15
N ILE A 167 12.58 -23.30 -19.17
CA ILE A 167 11.39 -23.41 -20.03
C ILE A 167 11.80 -23.43 -21.50
N ALA A 168 12.73 -22.54 -21.91
CA ALA A 168 13.19 -22.48 -23.27
C ALA A 168 13.90 -23.78 -23.73
N VAL A 169 14.70 -24.40 -22.87
CA VAL A 169 15.36 -25.70 -23.16
C VAL A 169 14.35 -26.85 -23.33
N VAL A 170 13.26 -26.82 -22.55
CA VAL A 170 12.22 -27.86 -22.63
C VAL A 170 11.35 -27.72 -23.89
N LEU A 171 11.13 -26.49 -24.37
CA LEU A 171 10.21 -26.21 -25.49
C LEU A 171 10.88 -26.16 -26.87
N VAL A 172 12.20 -26.04 -26.95
CA VAL A 172 13.00 -25.91 -28.21
C VAL A 172 13.81 -27.14 -28.50
#